data_1fdb96611e032472907d44723396cf8c
#
_entry.id   1fdb96611e032472907d44723396cf8c
#
_cell.length_a   1.000
_cell.length_b   1.000
_cell.length_c   1.000
_cell.angle_alpha   90.00
_cell.angle_beta   90.00
_cell.angle_gamma   90.00
#
_symmetry.space_group_name_H-M   'P 1'
#
loop_
_entity.id
_entity.type
_entity.pdbx_description
1 polymer ?
#
loop_
_entity_poly.entity_id
_entity_poly.type
_entity_poly.pdbx_seq_one_letter_code
_entity_poly.pdbx_strand_id
1 'polypeptide(L)'
;MKNNNIKQILARILESLKGLKFKNFVLLFIAGIINSIGVTMFLAPVNLYDSGISGTSMLLWQITPEEFTLSFFLVIINIPLFIFGLKKQGLQFTIYSIWAVIIYSLSSYVITNILPVDVTASSPFAGKDLVLCAIFGGLISGAGSGLTIRYGGAIDGVEVMAVIFSKKFNMTVGTFVMIYNVILYVIIGIVFRSWELPLYSIITYAVGIKSVDFIVEGLDKAKSVMIITEKEDEVCDALSNCFGYGVTQIHATGYYSGKSRSVIYFVVNRFQIAKLKMIVSTIDPSAFITISETSDVLGSSLKGKN
;
A
#
# COMPACT_ATOMS: atom_id res chain seq x y z
N MET A 1 -23.33 -30.45 22.16
CA MET A 1 -22.27 -30.02 21.22
C MET A 1 -22.61 -28.71 20.44
N LYS A 2 -23.81 -28.45 19.97
CA LYS A 2 -24.20 -27.25 19.21
C LYS A 2 -24.06 -25.91 19.97
N ASN A 3 -24.34 -25.88 21.27
CA ASN A 3 -24.32 -24.68 22.11
C ASN A 3 -22.90 -24.14 22.42
N ASN A 4 -21.88 -25.00 22.46
CA ASN A 4 -20.49 -24.59 22.68
C ASN A 4 -19.89 -23.92 21.43
N ASN A 5 -20.27 -24.37 20.22
CA ASN A 5 -19.82 -23.76 18.98
C ASN A 5 -20.38 -22.34 18.82
N ILE A 6 -21.65 -22.10 19.19
CA ILE A 6 -22.26 -20.76 19.10
C ILE A 6 -21.59 -19.80 20.07
N LYS A 7 -21.31 -20.22 21.31
CA LYS A 7 -20.60 -19.38 22.30
C LYS A 7 -19.17 -19.04 21.85
N GLN A 8 -18.47 -19.98 21.24
CA GLN A 8 -17.11 -19.73 20.70
C GLN A 8 -17.14 -18.78 19.50
N ILE A 9 -18.11 -18.89 18.61
CA ILE A 9 -18.29 -17.98 17.48
C ILE A 9 -18.63 -16.57 17.98
N LEU A 10 -19.57 -16.44 18.94
CA LEU A 10 -19.90 -15.15 19.55
C LEU A 10 -18.71 -14.52 20.28
N ALA A 11 -17.93 -15.29 21.00
CA ALA A 11 -16.72 -14.79 21.67
C ALA A 11 -15.70 -14.25 20.67
N ARG A 12 -15.44 -14.95 19.55
CA ARG A 12 -14.56 -14.49 18.48
C ARG A 12 -15.07 -13.23 17.80
N ILE A 13 -16.38 -13.12 17.57
CA ILE A 13 -17.00 -11.91 17.01
C ILE A 13 -16.82 -10.73 17.98
N LEU A 14 -17.09 -10.92 19.27
CA LEU A 14 -16.93 -9.89 20.29
C LEU A 14 -15.47 -9.45 20.43
N GLU A 15 -14.53 -10.36 20.37
CA GLU A 15 -13.10 -10.08 20.42
C GLU A 15 -12.64 -9.28 19.18
N SER A 16 -13.12 -9.67 17.99
CA SER A 16 -12.87 -8.93 16.75
C SER A 16 -13.46 -7.52 16.79
N LEU A 17 -14.63 -7.33 17.39
CA LEU A 17 -15.26 -6.01 17.53
C LEU A 17 -14.51 -5.12 18.53
N LYS A 18 -13.93 -5.69 19.60
CA LYS A 18 -13.06 -4.96 20.53
C LYS A 18 -11.77 -4.45 19.90
N GLY A 19 -11.31 -5.11 18.85
CA GLY A 19 -10.13 -4.68 18.07
C GLY A 19 -10.37 -3.46 17.18
N LEU A 20 -11.62 -3.03 16.97
CA LEU A 20 -11.96 -1.88 16.15
C LEU A 20 -11.53 -0.56 16.83
N LYS A 21 -10.73 0.24 16.14
CA LYS A 21 -10.25 1.54 16.62
C LYS A 21 -10.98 2.66 15.87
N PHE A 22 -11.56 3.59 16.60
CA PHE A 22 -12.24 4.77 16.02
C PHE A 22 -11.30 5.58 15.10
N LYS A 23 -10.04 5.72 15.50
CA LYS A 23 -9.00 6.37 14.68
C LYS A 23 -8.93 5.78 13.26
N ASN A 24 -9.05 4.45 13.12
CA ASN A 24 -8.98 3.81 11.82
C ASN A 24 -10.19 4.17 10.94
N PHE A 25 -11.39 4.27 11.51
CA PHE A 25 -12.57 4.72 10.75
C PHE A 25 -12.42 6.13 10.19
N VAL A 26 -11.85 7.06 10.98
CA VAL A 26 -11.58 8.43 10.51
C VAL A 26 -10.54 8.42 9.38
N LEU A 27 -9.48 7.64 9.52
CA LEU A 27 -8.43 7.56 8.50
C LEU A 27 -8.91 6.86 7.22
N LEU A 28 -9.76 5.83 7.35
CA LEU A 28 -10.42 5.18 6.23
C LEU A 28 -11.44 6.10 5.53
N PHE A 29 -12.11 6.97 6.28
CA PHE A 29 -12.97 8.01 5.70
C PHE A 29 -12.16 8.96 4.80
N ILE A 30 -11.02 9.45 5.29
CA ILE A 30 -10.10 10.29 4.50
C ILE A 30 -9.57 9.52 3.28
N ALA A 31 -9.18 8.26 3.47
CA ALA A 31 -8.67 7.40 2.41
C ALA A 31 -9.69 7.21 1.27
N GLY A 32 -10.96 6.95 1.61
CA GLY A 32 -12.04 6.81 0.63
C GLY A 32 -12.29 8.08 -0.18
N ILE A 33 -12.23 9.26 0.46
CA ILE A 33 -12.35 10.56 -0.23
C ILE A 33 -11.16 10.77 -1.18
N ILE A 34 -9.93 10.54 -0.71
CA ILE A 34 -8.72 10.69 -1.53
C ILE A 34 -8.80 9.80 -2.78
N ASN A 35 -9.16 8.52 -2.58
CA ASN A 35 -9.31 7.57 -3.69
C ASN A 35 -10.36 8.07 -4.69
N SER A 36 -11.52 8.51 -4.19
CA SER A 36 -12.61 9.05 -5.02
C SER A 36 -12.15 10.26 -5.86
N ILE A 37 -11.39 11.19 -5.29
CA ILE A 37 -10.85 12.33 -6.02
C ILE A 37 -9.94 11.86 -7.17
N GLY A 38 -9.02 10.94 -6.91
CA GLY A 38 -8.13 10.39 -7.94
C GLY A 38 -8.91 9.80 -9.11
N VAL A 39 -9.88 8.96 -8.81
CA VAL A 39 -10.67 8.26 -9.84
C VAL A 39 -11.63 9.21 -10.55
N THR A 40 -12.45 9.99 -9.82
CA THR A 40 -13.54 10.76 -10.44
C THR A 40 -13.12 12.08 -11.05
N MET A 41 -12.04 12.70 -10.56
CA MET A 41 -11.59 13.99 -11.09
C MET A 41 -10.46 13.87 -12.11
N PHE A 42 -9.73 12.74 -12.14
CA PHE A 42 -8.60 12.58 -13.06
C PHE A 42 -8.81 11.44 -14.07
N LEU A 43 -9.24 10.26 -13.62
CA LEU A 43 -9.30 9.10 -14.49
C LEU A 43 -10.63 8.99 -15.27
N ALA A 44 -11.75 9.03 -14.58
CA ALA A 44 -13.06 8.85 -15.18
C ALA A 44 -13.38 9.87 -16.31
N PRO A 45 -13.06 11.17 -16.16
CA PRO A 45 -13.39 12.17 -17.16
C PRO A 45 -12.70 11.97 -18.52
N VAL A 46 -11.57 11.30 -18.52
CA VAL A 46 -10.77 11.04 -19.73
C VAL A 46 -10.75 9.56 -20.12
N ASN A 47 -11.65 8.77 -19.54
CA ASN A 47 -11.81 7.34 -19.78
C ASN A 47 -10.53 6.53 -19.52
N LEU A 48 -9.69 6.97 -18.60
CA LEU A 48 -8.59 6.18 -18.07
C LEU A 48 -9.10 5.27 -16.96
N TYR A 49 -8.50 4.10 -16.85
CA TYR A 49 -8.95 3.07 -15.91
C TYR A 49 -7.97 2.92 -14.76
N ASP A 50 -8.52 2.83 -13.57
CA ASP A 50 -7.79 2.41 -12.40
C ASP A 50 -7.51 0.89 -12.44
N SER A 51 -6.88 0.36 -11.44
CA SER A 51 -6.63 -1.08 -11.30
C SER A 51 -7.81 -1.82 -10.69
N GLY A 52 -7.83 -3.14 -10.86
CA GLY A 52 -8.67 -4.05 -10.11
C GLY A 52 -10.18 -3.83 -10.28
N ILE A 53 -10.88 -3.86 -9.15
CA ILE A 53 -12.34 -3.70 -9.12
C ILE A 53 -12.77 -2.28 -9.48
N SER A 54 -11.99 -1.28 -9.07
CA SER A 54 -12.24 0.11 -9.46
C SER A 54 -12.24 0.24 -10.99
N GLY A 55 -11.21 -0.27 -11.66
CA GLY A 55 -11.13 -0.26 -13.13
C GLY A 55 -12.24 -1.09 -13.80
N THR A 56 -12.57 -2.25 -13.23
CA THR A 56 -13.70 -3.07 -13.71
C THR A 56 -15.03 -2.33 -13.55
N SER A 57 -15.22 -1.63 -12.43
CA SER A 57 -16.42 -0.82 -12.19
C SER A 57 -16.55 0.33 -13.19
N MET A 58 -15.42 0.98 -13.53
CA MET A 58 -15.37 2.02 -14.55
C MET A 58 -15.73 1.48 -15.94
N LEU A 59 -15.19 0.30 -16.31
CA LEU A 59 -15.53 -0.34 -17.57
C LEU A 59 -17.02 -0.65 -17.67
N LEU A 60 -17.59 -1.26 -16.62
CA LEU A 60 -19.01 -1.60 -16.60
C LEU A 60 -19.89 -0.35 -16.63
N TRP A 61 -19.52 0.70 -15.90
CA TRP A 61 -20.22 1.97 -15.94
C TRP A 61 -20.27 2.57 -17.36
N GLN A 62 -19.18 2.50 -18.10
CA GLN A 62 -19.12 3.08 -19.45
C GLN A 62 -19.86 2.28 -20.53
N ILE A 63 -20.03 0.97 -20.36
CA ILE A 63 -20.74 0.11 -21.32
C ILE A 63 -22.21 -0.12 -20.97
N THR A 64 -22.67 0.36 -19.82
CA THR A 64 -24.06 0.22 -19.36
C THR A 64 -24.83 1.52 -19.54
N PRO A 65 -26.21 1.49 -19.57
CA PRO A 65 -27.03 2.70 -19.64
C PRO A 65 -26.74 3.69 -18.49
N GLU A 66 -27.01 4.96 -18.72
CA GLU A 66 -26.74 6.08 -17.79
C GLU A 66 -27.41 5.93 -16.40
N GLU A 67 -28.43 5.08 -16.30
CA GLU A 67 -29.11 4.76 -15.03
C GLU A 67 -28.17 4.11 -13.99
N PHE A 68 -27.11 3.42 -14.46
CA PHE A 68 -26.15 2.75 -13.60
C PHE A 68 -24.91 3.63 -13.39
N THR A 69 -24.74 4.11 -12.17
CA THR A 69 -23.60 4.96 -11.82
C THR A 69 -22.33 4.15 -11.51
N LEU A 70 -21.16 4.79 -11.64
CA LEU A 70 -19.89 4.20 -11.17
C LEU A 70 -20.00 3.72 -9.71
N SER A 71 -20.62 4.53 -8.85
CA SER A 71 -20.82 4.22 -7.43
C SER A 71 -21.62 2.93 -7.21
N PHE A 72 -22.58 2.63 -8.06
CA PHE A 72 -23.35 1.40 -8.03
C PHE A 72 -22.45 0.18 -8.26
N PHE A 73 -21.62 0.20 -9.31
CA PHE A 73 -20.73 -0.91 -9.62
C PHE A 73 -19.66 -1.09 -8.56
N LEU A 74 -19.11 -0.01 -7.99
CA LEU A 74 -18.13 -0.08 -6.90
C LEU A 74 -18.68 -0.84 -5.69
N VAL A 75 -19.95 -0.69 -5.37
CA VAL A 75 -20.56 -1.44 -4.26
C VAL A 75 -20.86 -2.89 -4.66
N ILE A 76 -21.57 -3.09 -5.77
CA ILE A 76 -22.09 -4.42 -6.17
C ILE A 76 -20.96 -5.42 -6.40
N ILE A 77 -19.89 -5.03 -7.10
CA ILE A 77 -18.79 -5.94 -7.42
C ILE A 77 -17.97 -6.27 -6.17
N ASN A 78 -17.91 -5.37 -5.19
CA ASN A 78 -17.21 -5.64 -3.93
C ASN A 78 -17.98 -6.56 -2.99
N ILE A 79 -19.32 -6.75 -3.11
CA ILE A 79 -20.10 -7.63 -2.23
C ILE A 79 -19.55 -9.06 -2.16
N PRO A 80 -19.33 -9.79 -3.27
CA PRO A 80 -18.76 -11.13 -3.22
C PRO A 80 -17.40 -11.16 -2.52
N LEU A 81 -16.59 -10.11 -2.70
CA LEU A 81 -15.25 -10.01 -2.16
C LEU A 81 -15.26 -9.78 -0.66
N PHE A 82 -16.24 -9.04 -0.12
CA PHE A 82 -16.44 -8.91 1.32
C PHE A 82 -16.80 -10.25 1.96
N ILE A 83 -17.60 -11.07 1.28
CA ILE A 83 -17.94 -12.42 1.77
C ILE A 83 -16.67 -13.30 1.81
N PHE A 84 -15.81 -13.22 0.82
CA PHE A 84 -14.53 -13.92 0.80
C PHE A 84 -13.55 -13.34 1.85
N GLY A 85 -13.47 -12.02 1.96
CA GLY A 85 -12.67 -11.32 2.95
C GLY A 85 -13.02 -11.73 4.37
N LEU A 86 -14.31 -11.83 4.69
CA LEU A 86 -14.78 -12.28 6.00
C LEU A 86 -14.26 -13.67 6.37
N LYS A 87 -14.21 -14.59 5.40
CA LYS A 87 -13.73 -15.96 5.64
C LYS A 87 -12.22 -16.08 5.77
N LYS A 88 -11.44 -15.18 5.16
CA LYS A 88 -9.97 -15.31 5.03
C LYS A 88 -9.19 -14.29 5.86
N GLN A 89 -9.65 -13.07 5.93
CA GLN A 89 -8.99 -11.94 6.62
C GLN A 89 -9.65 -11.60 7.97
N GLY A 90 -10.87 -12.10 8.19
CA GLY A 90 -11.60 -11.91 9.43
C GLY A 90 -12.53 -10.70 9.43
N LEU A 91 -13.31 -10.59 10.52
CA LEU A 91 -14.39 -9.62 10.64
C LEU A 91 -13.91 -8.18 10.69
N GLN A 92 -12.82 -7.88 11.39
CA GLN A 92 -12.28 -6.53 11.55
C GLN A 92 -11.87 -5.94 10.19
N PHE A 93 -11.10 -6.70 9.39
CA PHE A 93 -10.71 -6.31 8.05
C PHE A 93 -11.92 -6.04 7.16
N THR A 94 -12.92 -6.92 7.22
CA THR A 94 -14.13 -6.80 6.41
C THR A 94 -14.95 -5.56 6.76
N ILE A 95 -15.10 -5.23 8.05
CA ILE A 95 -15.80 -4.02 8.49
C ILE A 95 -15.08 -2.76 8.00
N TYR A 96 -13.77 -2.70 8.14
CA TYR A 96 -12.99 -1.56 7.65
C TYR A 96 -13.06 -1.42 6.13
N SER A 97 -13.04 -2.53 5.39
CA SER A 97 -13.16 -2.53 3.93
C SER A 97 -14.54 -2.07 3.47
N ILE A 98 -15.61 -2.59 4.08
CA ILE A 98 -16.99 -2.15 3.79
C ILE A 98 -17.12 -0.64 4.04
N TRP A 99 -16.61 -0.15 5.17
CA TRP A 99 -16.62 1.28 5.48
C TRP A 99 -15.89 2.11 4.43
N ALA A 100 -14.67 1.70 4.06
CA ALA A 100 -13.88 2.40 3.05
C ALA A 100 -14.55 2.45 1.68
N VAL A 101 -15.14 1.33 1.23
CA VAL A 101 -15.87 1.25 -0.05
C VAL A 101 -17.15 2.10 -0.04
N ILE A 102 -17.90 2.10 1.07
CA ILE A 102 -19.07 2.96 1.22
C ILE A 102 -18.68 4.44 1.09
N ILE A 103 -17.62 4.86 1.79
CA ILE A 103 -17.15 6.25 1.72
C ILE A 103 -16.63 6.59 0.32
N TYR A 104 -15.85 5.70 -0.30
CA TYR A 104 -15.38 5.88 -1.67
C TYR A 104 -16.55 6.03 -2.65
N SER A 105 -17.53 5.13 -2.58
CA SER A 105 -18.70 5.14 -3.45
C SER A 105 -19.57 6.39 -3.23
N LEU A 106 -19.82 6.75 -1.97
CA LEU A 106 -20.59 7.94 -1.62
C LEU A 106 -19.88 9.23 -2.09
N SER A 107 -18.57 9.34 -1.85
CA SER A 107 -17.78 10.49 -2.29
C SER A 107 -17.74 10.59 -3.81
N SER A 108 -17.61 9.46 -4.51
CA SER A 108 -17.69 9.39 -5.96
C SER A 108 -19.04 9.92 -6.48
N TYR A 109 -20.15 9.47 -5.87
CA TYR A 109 -21.48 9.93 -6.21
C TYR A 109 -21.66 11.44 -5.97
N VAL A 110 -21.17 11.96 -4.85
CA VAL A 110 -21.24 13.38 -4.50
C VAL A 110 -20.45 14.22 -5.52
N ILE A 111 -19.25 13.78 -5.89
CA ILE A 111 -18.39 14.51 -6.85
C ILE A 111 -19.03 14.53 -8.23
N THR A 112 -19.58 13.40 -8.69
CA THR A 112 -20.10 13.30 -10.07
C THR A 112 -21.50 13.88 -10.24
N ASN A 113 -22.34 13.89 -9.20
CA ASN A 113 -23.75 14.22 -9.34
C ASN A 113 -24.22 15.43 -8.53
N ILE A 114 -23.50 15.82 -7.48
CA ILE A 114 -23.94 16.88 -6.56
C ILE A 114 -23.08 18.12 -6.66
N LEU A 115 -21.76 17.96 -6.74
CA LEU A 115 -20.85 19.10 -6.83
C LEU A 115 -20.95 19.78 -8.21
N PRO A 116 -20.87 21.12 -8.27
CA PRO A 116 -20.90 21.88 -9.52
C PRO A 116 -19.52 21.82 -10.23
N VAL A 117 -18.96 20.62 -10.34
CA VAL A 117 -17.68 20.37 -11.00
C VAL A 117 -17.95 19.55 -12.26
N ASP A 118 -17.63 20.08 -13.42
CA ASP A 118 -17.79 19.34 -14.65
C ASP A 118 -16.68 18.29 -14.79
N VAL A 119 -17.06 17.05 -14.62
CA VAL A 119 -16.20 15.86 -14.77
C VAL A 119 -16.64 14.98 -15.94
N THR A 120 -17.46 15.50 -16.86
CA THR A 120 -18.06 14.69 -17.92
C THR A 120 -17.15 14.48 -19.12
N ALA A 121 -16.34 15.47 -19.47
CA ALA A 121 -15.56 15.47 -20.72
C ALA A 121 -14.07 15.78 -20.55
N SER A 122 -13.65 16.20 -19.36
CA SER A 122 -12.25 16.53 -19.06
C SER A 122 -12.01 16.59 -17.56
N SER A 123 -10.76 16.37 -17.16
CA SER A 123 -10.36 16.57 -15.77
C SER A 123 -10.45 18.05 -15.37
N PRO A 124 -11.04 18.39 -14.20
CA PRO A 124 -11.08 19.76 -13.72
C PRO A 124 -9.70 20.40 -13.52
N PHE A 125 -8.67 19.59 -13.31
CA PHE A 125 -7.32 20.05 -13.02
C PHE A 125 -6.32 19.84 -14.15
N ALA A 126 -6.49 18.80 -14.95
CA ALA A 126 -5.54 18.40 -16.00
C ALA A 126 -6.14 18.50 -17.42
N GLY A 127 -7.40 18.94 -17.56
CA GLY A 127 -8.06 19.02 -18.84
C GLY A 127 -8.15 17.65 -19.53
N LYS A 128 -7.70 17.58 -20.79
CA LYS A 128 -7.67 16.35 -21.60
C LYS A 128 -6.27 15.74 -21.73
N ASP A 129 -5.30 16.19 -20.93
CA ASP A 129 -3.96 15.64 -20.95
C ASP A 129 -3.95 14.27 -20.28
N LEU A 130 -3.86 13.21 -21.10
CA LEU A 130 -3.93 11.83 -20.65
C LEU A 130 -2.73 11.45 -19.76
N VAL A 131 -1.54 12.03 -20.00
CA VAL A 131 -0.34 11.75 -19.19
C VAL A 131 -0.49 12.34 -17.79
N LEU A 132 -0.92 13.61 -17.70
CA LEU A 132 -1.16 14.25 -16.40
C LEU A 132 -2.28 13.53 -15.65
N CYS A 133 -3.37 13.20 -16.32
CA CYS A 133 -4.47 12.44 -15.72
C CYS A 133 -4.03 11.07 -15.22
N ALA A 134 -3.23 10.33 -15.99
CA ALA A 134 -2.72 9.02 -15.61
C ALA A 134 -1.80 9.10 -14.38
N ILE A 135 -0.87 10.07 -14.37
CA ILE A 135 0.10 10.22 -13.27
C ILE A 135 -0.62 10.69 -11.99
N PHE A 136 -1.34 11.79 -12.03
CA PHE A 136 -1.98 12.33 -10.82
C PHE A 136 -3.17 11.50 -10.37
N GLY A 137 -3.94 10.93 -11.30
CA GLY A 137 -5.00 10.00 -10.98
C GLY A 137 -4.46 8.76 -10.26
N GLY A 138 -3.43 8.12 -10.83
CA GLY A 138 -2.77 6.97 -10.20
C GLY A 138 -2.10 7.30 -8.87
N LEU A 139 -1.45 8.47 -8.75
CA LEU A 139 -0.82 8.91 -7.51
C LEU A 139 -1.85 9.08 -6.39
N ILE A 140 -2.95 9.76 -6.66
CA ILE A 140 -3.98 10.11 -5.67
C ILE A 140 -4.84 8.88 -5.34
N SER A 141 -5.29 8.11 -6.34
CA SER A 141 -6.05 6.88 -6.08
C SER A 141 -5.20 5.85 -5.34
N GLY A 142 -3.94 5.69 -5.75
CA GLY A 142 -2.98 4.83 -5.07
C GLY A 142 -2.71 5.27 -3.62
N ALA A 143 -2.65 6.58 -3.35
CA ALA A 143 -2.51 7.08 -1.97
C ALA A 143 -3.74 6.71 -1.11
N GLY A 144 -4.95 6.84 -1.64
CA GLY A 144 -6.18 6.42 -0.98
C GLY A 144 -6.20 4.92 -0.68
N SER A 145 -5.86 4.09 -1.68
CA SER A 145 -5.75 2.63 -1.54
C SER A 145 -4.68 2.25 -0.52
N GLY A 146 -3.49 2.85 -0.60
CA GLY A 146 -2.41 2.61 0.34
C GLY A 146 -2.75 2.97 1.79
N LEU A 147 -3.44 4.09 2.02
CA LEU A 147 -3.96 4.44 3.34
C LEU A 147 -4.96 3.40 3.84
N THR A 148 -5.84 2.91 2.98
CA THR A 148 -6.82 1.90 3.36
C THR A 148 -6.16 0.60 3.81
N ILE A 149 -5.17 0.12 3.06
CA ILE A 149 -4.39 -1.07 3.42
C ILE A 149 -3.65 -0.86 4.74
N ARG A 150 -2.98 0.28 4.91
CA ARG A 150 -2.21 0.61 6.12
C ARG A 150 -3.07 0.60 7.39
N TYR A 151 -4.35 0.94 7.28
CA TYR A 151 -5.28 0.97 8.42
C TYR A 151 -6.20 -0.26 8.50
N GLY A 152 -5.85 -1.32 7.79
CA GLY A 152 -6.39 -2.66 7.95
C GLY A 152 -7.66 -2.95 7.16
N GLY A 153 -7.93 -2.19 6.10
CA GLY A 153 -9.01 -2.44 5.13
C GLY A 153 -8.48 -2.60 3.70
N ALA A 154 -9.39 -2.71 2.74
CA ALA A 154 -9.13 -2.65 1.30
C ALA A 154 -10.29 -1.91 0.62
N ILE A 155 -9.98 -1.07 -0.36
CA ILE A 155 -10.98 -0.45 -1.26
C ILE A 155 -11.16 -1.34 -2.48
N ASP A 156 -10.08 -1.95 -2.93
CA ASP A 156 -10.06 -2.80 -4.10
C ASP A 156 -10.07 -4.28 -3.69
N GLY A 157 -11.18 -4.94 -3.97
CA GLY A 157 -11.36 -6.34 -3.61
C GLY A 157 -10.49 -7.32 -4.40
N VAL A 158 -9.82 -6.90 -5.47
CA VAL A 158 -8.86 -7.73 -6.22
C VAL A 158 -7.74 -8.22 -5.31
N GLU A 159 -7.29 -7.42 -4.36
CA GLU A 159 -6.26 -7.81 -3.39
C GLU A 159 -6.73 -8.98 -2.51
N VAL A 160 -8.00 -8.97 -2.10
CA VAL A 160 -8.59 -10.08 -1.34
C VAL A 160 -8.64 -11.35 -2.19
N MET A 161 -9.06 -11.25 -3.44
CA MET A 161 -9.02 -12.37 -4.38
C MET A 161 -7.60 -12.86 -4.60
N ALA A 162 -6.65 -11.94 -4.77
CA ALA A 162 -5.25 -12.27 -5.02
C ALA A 162 -4.64 -13.09 -3.87
N VAL A 163 -4.95 -12.79 -2.61
CA VAL A 163 -4.51 -13.60 -1.46
C VAL A 163 -5.03 -15.02 -1.51
N ILE A 164 -6.25 -15.23 -2.01
CA ILE A 164 -6.88 -16.55 -2.09
C ILE A 164 -6.33 -17.35 -3.27
N PHE A 165 -6.33 -16.73 -4.45
CA PHE A 165 -5.96 -17.40 -5.69
C PHE A 165 -4.45 -17.57 -5.88
N SER A 166 -3.63 -16.67 -5.32
CA SER A 166 -2.17 -16.81 -5.34
C SER A 166 -1.72 -18.14 -4.71
N LYS A 167 -2.31 -18.52 -3.58
CA LYS A 167 -2.05 -19.81 -2.93
C LYS A 167 -2.51 -20.99 -3.78
N LYS A 168 -3.64 -20.87 -4.46
CA LYS A 168 -4.20 -21.94 -5.28
C LYS A 168 -3.38 -22.17 -6.56
N PHE A 169 -2.86 -21.10 -7.17
CA PHE A 169 -2.11 -21.15 -8.42
C PHE A 169 -0.58 -21.09 -8.21
N ASN A 170 -0.12 -21.11 -6.96
CA ASN A 170 1.30 -21.03 -6.59
C ASN A 170 2.03 -19.82 -7.20
N MET A 171 1.38 -18.66 -7.13
CA MET A 171 1.91 -17.38 -7.62
C MET A 171 1.90 -16.32 -6.52
N THR A 172 2.63 -15.22 -6.71
CA THR A 172 2.58 -14.11 -5.76
C THR A 172 1.27 -13.31 -5.88
N VAL A 173 0.87 -12.61 -4.83
CA VAL A 173 -0.29 -11.71 -4.83
C VAL A 173 -0.14 -10.67 -5.94
N GLY A 174 1.04 -10.04 -6.04
CA GLY A 174 1.32 -9.03 -7.06
C GLY A 174 1.21 -9.58 -8.49
N THR A 175 1.69 -10.81 -8.72
CA THR A 175 1.54 -11.48 -10.04
C THR A 175 0.08 -11.69 -10.41
N PHE A 176 -0.76 -12.09 -9.44
CA PHE A 176 -2.19 -12.25 -9.68
C PHE A 176 -2.86 -10.92 -10.06
N VAL A 177 -2.59 -9.85 -9.30
CA VAL A 177 -3.14 -8.51 -9.57
C VAL A 177 -2.68 -8.00 -10.94
N MET A 178 -1.40 -8.21 -11.28
CA MET A 178 -0.86 -7.83 -12.58
C MET A 178 -1.58 -8.56 -13.73
N ILE A 179 -1.75 -9.88 -13.62
CA ILE A 179 -2.47 -10.68 -14.64
C ILE A 179 -3.92 -10.19 -14.77
N TYR A 180 -4.60 -9.94 -13.66
CA TYR A 180 -5.96 -9.40 -13.67
C TYR A 180 -6.04 -8.08 -14.44
N ASN A 181 -5.14 -7.14 -14.14
CA ASN A 181 -5.12 -5.83 -14.79
C ASN A 181 -4.77 -5.93 -16.28
N VAL A 182 -3.83 -6.81 -16.67
CA VAL A 182 -3.54 -7.06 -18.10
C VAL A 182 -4.78 -7.56 -18.83
N ILE A 183 -5.50 -8.53 -18.25
CA ILE A 183 -6.74 -9.03 -18.85
C ILE A 183 -7.78 -7.90 -18.95
N LEU A 184 -7.98 -7.10 -17.90
CA LEU A 184 -8.89 -5.97 -17.90
C LEU A 184 -8.55 -4.98 -19.02
N TYR A 185 -7.29 -4.57 -19.13
CA TYR A 185 -6.86 -3.59 -20.13
C TYR A 185 -6.96 -4.13 -21.56
N VAL A 186 -6.73 -5.43 -21.76
CA VAL A 186 -6.98 -6.06 -23.07
C VAL A 186 -8.48 -6.03 -23.42
N ILE A 187 -9.35 -6.34 -22.47
CA ILE A 187 -10.80 -6.26 -22.67
C ILE A 187 -11.21 -4.82 -23.06
N ILE A 188 -10.70 -3.82 -22.34
CA ILE A 188 -10.96 -2.41 -22.63
C ILE A 188 -10.52 -2.06 -24.06
N GLY A 189 -9.31 -2.46 -24.45
CA GLY A 189 -8.80 -2.22 -25.81
C GLY A 189 -9.69 -2.82 -26.92
N ILE A 190 -10.22 -4.00 -26.68
CA ILE A 190 -11.12 -4.69 -27.64
C ILE A 190 -12.50 -4.00 -27.66
N VAL A 191 -13.07 -3.71 -26.50
CA VAL A 191 -14.42 -3.08 -26.37
C VAL A 191 -14.47 -1.71 -27.02
N PHE A 192 -13.49 -0.87 -26.73
CA PHE A 192 -13.43 0.50 -27.24
C PHE A 192 -12.68 0.63 -28.57
N ARG A 193 -12.13 -0.47 -29.09
CA ARG A 193 -11.34 -0.50 -30.34
C ARG A 193 -10.19 0.51 -30.36
N SER A 194 -9.63 0.80 -29.20
CA SER A 194 -8.52 1.73 -28.99
C SER A 194 -7.53 1.14 -28.01
N TRP A 195 -6.26 1.16 -28.35
CA TRP A 195 -5.18 0.72 -27.48
C TRP A 195 -4.54 1.87 -26.72
N GLU A 196 -4.89 3.10 -27.05
CA GLU A 196 -4.35 4.29 -26.40
C GLU A 196 -4.73 4.33 -24.91
N LEU A 197 -6.03 4.20 -24.59
CA LEU A 197 -6.53 4.23 -23.21
C LEU A 197 -5.94 3.11 -22.33
N PRO A 198 -5.90 1.84 -22.78
CA PRO A 198 -5.20 0.78 -22.04
C PRO A 198 -3.74 1.08 -21.73
N LEU A 199 -2.98 1.65 -22.69
CA LEU A 199 -1.56 1.98 -22.49
C LEU A 199 -1.38 3.08 -21.43
N TYR A 200 -2.19 4.13 -21.44
CA TYR A 200 -2.18 5.14 -20.39
C TYR A 200 -2.64 4.57 -19.03
N SER A 201 -3.58 3.62 -19.03
CA SER A 201 -4.03 2.95 -17.80
C SER A 201 -2.93 2.09 -17.18
N ILE A 202 -2.00 1.53 -17.98
CA ILE A 202 -0.78 0.88 -17.47
C ILE A 202 0.10 1.89 -16.72
N ILE A 203 0.23 3.13 -17.22
CA ILE A 203 0.96 4.20 -16.53
C ILE A 203 0.27 4.53 -15.20
N THR A 204 -1.06 4.68 -15.22
CA THR A 204 -1.87 4.90 -14.01
C THR A 204 -1.60 3.81 -12.97
N TYR A 205 -1.64 2.54 -13.37
CA TYR A 205 -1.36 1.41 -12.49
C TYR A 205 0.07 1.42 -11.94
N ALA A 206 1.06 1.68 -12.79
CA ALA A 206 2.46 1.71 -12.38
C ALA A 206 2.75 2.83 -11.37
N VAL A 207 2.15 4.00 -11.55
CA VAL A 207 2.24 5.12 -10.60
C VAL A 207 1.45 4.79 -9.32
N GLY A 208 0.24 4.25 -9.47
CA GLY A 208 -0.63 3.87 -8.35
C GLY A 208 0.03 2.87 -7.41
N ILE A 209 0.61 1.78 -7.94
CA ILE A 209 1.29 0.78 -7.10
C ILE A 209 2.48 1.37 -6.34
N LYS A 210 3.23 2.29 -6.95
CA LYS A 210 4.32 2.99 -6.27
C LYS A 210 3.83 3.92 -5.16
N SER A 211 2.68 4.57 -5.38
CA SER A 211 2.02 5.37 -4.35
C SER A 211 1.52 4.50 -3.19
N VAL A 212 0.91 3.35 -3.48
CA VAL A 212 0.50 2.36 -2.47
C VAL A 212 1.70 1.90 -1.66
N ASP A 213 2.78 1.44 -2.31
CA ASP A 213 3.99 0.98 -1.64
C ASP A 213 4.56 2.04 -0.71
N PHE A 214 4.65 3.29 -1.19
CA PHE A 214 5.16 4.41 -0.41
C PHE A 214 4.31 4.69 0.85
N ILE A 215 3.00 4.62 0.75
CA ILE A 215 2.09 4.88 1.86
C ILE A 215 2.06 3.70 2.85
N VAL A 216 2.01 2.46 2.35
CA VAL A 216 1.93 1.25 3.18
C VAL A 216 3.23 1.04 3.95
N GLU A 217 4.36 1.11 3.26
CA GLU A 217 5.68 0.94 3.88
C GLU A 217 6.09 2.15 4.75
N GLY A 218 5.57 3.34 4.42
CA GLY A 218 5.84 4.59 5.11
C GLY A 218 7.25 5.16 4.84
N LEU A 219 7.51 6.30 5.46
CA LEU A 219 8.81 6.99 5.37
C LEU A 219 9.89 6.33 6.26
N ASP A 220 9.47 5.55 7.24
CA ASP A 220 10.33 4.99 8.29
C ASP A 220 10.86 3.58 7.93
N LYS A 221 11.22 3.38 6.64
CA LYS A 221 11.90 2.12 6.28
C LYS A 221 13.17 1.97 7.10
N ALA A 222 13.19 0.94 7.92
CA ALA A 222 14.40 0.56 8.63
C ALA A 222 15.45 0.05 7.63
N LYS A 223 16.69 0.41 7.88
CA LYS A 223 17.85 -0.11 7.16
C LYS A 223 18.73 -0.86 8.15
N SER A 224 19.11 -2.08 7.82
CA SER A 224 20.16 -2.77 8.54
C SER A 224 21.51 -2.35 7.98
N VAL A 225 22.41 -2.03 8.86
CA VAL A 225 23.78 -1.64 8.55
C VAL A 225 24.72 -2.64 9.20
N MET A 226 25.62 -3.18 8.40
CA MET A 226 26.75 -3.98 8.89
C MET A 226 28.03 -3.17 8.65
N ILE A 227 28.80 -2.97 9.71
CA ILE A 227 30.07 -2.23 9.70
C ILE A 227 31.18 -3.18 10.10
N ILE A 228 32.14 -3.38 9.22
CA ILE A 228 33.33 -4.19 9.50
C ILE A 228 34.47 -3.22 9.78
N THR A 229 35.02 -3.27 10.99
CA THR A 229 36.03 -2.33 11.47
C THR A 229 37.04 -3.02 12.39
N GLU A 230 38.23 -2.42 12.53
CA GLU A 230 39.22 -2.78 13.54
C GLU A 230 39.12 -1.87 14.79
N LYS A 231 38.22 -0.86 14.77
CA LYS A 231 37.96 0.09 15.88
C LYS A 231 36.54 -0.06 16.44
N GLU A 232 36.22 -1.29 16.82
CA GLU A 232 34.86 -1.66 17.20
C GLU A 232 34.31 -0.87 18.40
N ASP A 233 35.10 -0.70 19.46
CA ASP A 233 34.66 -0.06 20.70
C ASP A 233 34.34 1.44 20.46
N GLU A 234 35.25 2.13 19.76
CA GLU A 234 35.08 3.54 19.43
C GLU A 234 33.83 3.78 18.55
N VAL A 235 33.59 2.88 17.58
CA VAL A 235 32.45 2.97 16.66
C VAL A 235 31.15 2.62 17.42
N CYS A 236 31.14 1.58 18.24
CA CYS A 236 30.00 1.20 19.04
C CYS A 236 29.56 2.29 20.01
N ASP A 237 30.53 2.89 20.74
CA ASP A 237 30.28 3.97 21.69
C ASP A 237 29.73 5.21 20.97
N ALA A 238 30.36 5.60 19.88
CA ALA A 238 29.90 6.77 19.11
C ALA A 238 28.49 6.59 18.54
N LEU A 239 28.17 5.40 18.01
CA LEU A 239 26.84 5.09 17.48
C LEU A 239 25.80 5.02 18.59
N SER A 240 26.11 4.33 19.70
CA SER A 240 25.21 4.20 20.84
C SER A 240 24.90 5.57 21.45
N ASN A 241 25.92 6.38 21.70
CA ASN A 241 25.75 7.72 22.23
C ASN A 241 25.00 8.68 21.30
N CYS A 242 25.23 8.54 19.98
CA CYS A 242 24.62 9.44 18.99
C CYS A 242 23.14 9.12 18.75
N PHE A 243 22.76 7.83 18.72
CA PHE A 243 21.42 7.40 18.35
C PHE A 243 20.57 6.97 19.55
N GLY A 244 21.16 6.71 20.72
CA GLY A 244 20.45 6.39 21.96
C GLY A 244 19.85 4.99 22.03
N TYR A 245 20.33 4.04 21.20
CA TYR A 245 19.89 2.64 21.22
C TYR A 245 21.05 1.67 20.99
N GLY A 246 20.78 0.40 21.32
CA GLY A 246 21.80 -0.64 21.38
C GLY A 246 22.43 -0.97 20.03
N VAL A 247 23.71 -1.27 20.09
CA VAL A 247 24.55 -1.76 18.99
C VAL A 247 24.85 -3.23 19.24
N THR A 248 24.80 -4.09 18.22
CA THR A 248 25.16 -5.49 18.35
C THR A 248 26.51 -5.72 17.69
N GLN A 249 27.46 -6.25 18.48
CA GLN A 249 28.80 -6.60 18.04
C GLN A 249 28.89 -8.12 17.81
N ILE A 250 29.46 -8.51 16.68
CA ILE A 250 29.69 -9.90 16.30
C ILE A 250 31.19 -10.04 16.02
N HIS A 251 31.87 -10.88 16.80
CA HIS A 251 33.28 -11.15 16.56
C HIS A 251 33.46 -11.99 15.30
N ALA A 252 34.39 -11.59 14.45
CA ALA A 252 34.65 -12.21 13.17
C ALA A 252 36.18 -12.28 12.92
N THR A 253 36.59 -13.13 12.02
CA THR A 253 38.00 -13.23 11.58
C THR A 253 38.08 -13.05 10.09
N GLY A 254 38.92 -12.15 9.64
CA GLY A 254 39.19 -11.96 8.23
C GLY A 254 39.93 -13.17 7.67
N TYR A 255 39.28 -13.94 6.81
CA TYR A 255 39.84 -15.20 6.30
C TYR A 255 41.18 -14.98 5.58
N TYR A 256 41.30 -13.97 4.76
CA TYR A 256 42.54 -13.68 4.01
C TYR A 256 43.64 -13.10 4.89
N SER A 257 43.29 -12.19 5.80
CA SER A 257 44.28 -11.48 6.62
C SER A 257 44.64 -12.21 7.92
N GLY A 258 43.84 -13.21 8.35
CA GLY A 258 43.92 -13.85 9.64
C GLY A 258 43.66 -12.95 10.85
N LYS A 259 43.33 -11.66 10.62
CA LYS A 259 43.12 -10.67 11.67
C LYS A 259 41.75 -10.81 12.31
N SER A 260 41.69 -10.59 13.63
CA SER A 260 40.41 -10.38 14.31
C SER A 260 39.79 -9.08 13.87
N ARG A 261 38.49 -9.11 13.60
CA ARG A 261 37.64 -7.95 13.25
C ARG A 261 36.30 -8.10 13.89
N SER A 262 35.58 -7.00 14.03
CA SER A 262 34.19 -7.04 14.48
C SER A 262 33.25 -6.60 13.38
N VAL A 263 32.11 -7.30 13.29
CA VAL A 263 30.97 -6.90 12.48
C VAL A 263 29.97 -6.25 13.43
N ILE A 264 29.77 -4.96 13.28
CA ILE A 264 28.80 -4.20 14.05
C ILE A 264 27.48 -4.23 13.27
N TYR A 265 26.45 -4.82 13.86
CA TYR A 265 25.09 -4.82 13.31
C TYR A 265 24.29 -3.72 13.96
N PHE A 266 23.75 -2.83 13.15
CA PHE A 266 22.99 -1.68 13.62
C PHE A 266 21.78 -1.40 12.72
N VAL A 267 20.65 -1.03 13.29
CA VAL A 267 19.44 -0.73 12.53
C VAL A 267 19.11 0.76 12.69
N VAL A 268 18.93 1.45 11.58
CA VAL A 268 18.64 2.90 11.54
C VAL A 268 17.51 3.18 10.57
N ASN A 269 16.89 4.35 10.68
CA ASN A 269 16.00 4.83 9.63
C ASN A 269 16.80 5.44 8.45
N ARG A 270 16.15 5.58 7.31
CA ARG A 270 16.81 6.10 6.08
C ARG A 270 17.46 7.48 6.26
N PHE A 271 16.92 8.33 7.13
CA PHE A 271 17.42 9.70 7.36
C PHE A 271 18.69 9.71 8.23
N GLN A 272 18.88 8.67 9.02
CA GLN A 272 20.04 8.54 9.93
C GLN A 272 21.30 8.00 9.21
N ILE A 273 21.16 7.43 8.02
CA ILE A 273 22.27 6.80 7.27
C ILE A 273 23.41 7.78 7.00
N ALA A 274 23.10 9.00 6.58
CA ALA A 274 24.13 10.01 6.27
C ALA A 274 24.97 10.34 7.52
N LYS A 275 24.31 10.50 8.67
CA LYS A 275 24.97 10.77 9.95
C LYS A 275 25.80 9.56 10.42
N LEU A 276 25.26 8.34 10.26
CA LEU A 276 25.97 7.10 10.58
C LEU A 276 27.26 6.98 9.76
N LYS A 277 27.17 7.16 8.44
CA LYS A 277 28.35 7.09 7.55
C LYS A 277 29.41 8.10 7.95
N MET A 278 29.02 9.32 8.27
CA MET A 278 29.93 10.38 8.71
C MET A 278 30.65 9.99 10.01
N ILE A 279 29.94 9.48 11.01
CA ILE A 279 30.52 9.04 12.29
C ILE A 279 31.55 7.93 12.04
N VAL A 280 31.15 6.88 11.33
CA VAL A 280 32.02 5.72 11.11
C VAL A 280 33.25 6.11 10.30
N SER A 281 33.10 6.85 9.20
CA SER A 281 34.25 7.26 8.38
C SER A 281 35.20 8.26 9.06
N THR A 282 34.72 8.99 10.07
CA THR A 282 35.58 9.86 10.90
C THR A 282 36.43 9.04 11.86
N ILE A 283 35.91 7.97 12.42
CA ILE A 283 36.60 7.10 13.39
C ILE A 283 37.53 6.13 12.67
N ASP A 284 37.00 5.44 11.67
CA ASP A 284 37.73 4.46 10.86
C ASP A 284 37.44 4.67 9.37
N PRO A 285 38.31 5.43 8.66
CA PRO A 285 38.20 5.61 7.22
C PRO A 285 38.30 4.32 6.39
N SER A 286 38.88 3.25 6.99
CA SER A 286 39.03 1.94 6.36
C SER A 286 37.84 0.98 6.62
N ALA A 287 36.86 1.40 7.41
CA ALA A 287 35.70 0.60 7.72
C ALA A 287 34.86 0.28 6.47
N PHE A 288 34.46 -0.98 6.37
CA PHE A 288 33.57 -1.42 5.28
C PHE A 288 32.11 -1.43 5.77
N ILE A 289 31.25 -0.63 5.11
CA ILE A 289 29.86 -0.44 5.51
C ILE A 289 28.94 -1.01 4.42
N THR A 290 28.11 -1.99 4.77
CA THR A 290 27.01 -2.48 3.93
C THR A 290 25.68 -2.04 4.50
N ILE A 291 24.75 -1.63 3.61
CA ILE A 291 23.43 -1.16 3.97
C ILE A 291 22.42 -1.95 3.19
N SER A 292 21.52 -2.65 3.89
CA SER A 292 20.47 -3.47 3.30
C SER A 292 19.08 -2.96 3.71
N GLU A 293 18.10 -3.16 2.85
CA GLU A 293 16.70 -2.90 3.21
C GLU A 293 16.19 -4.00 4.15
N THR A 294 15.51 -3.59 5.20
CA THR A 294 14.88 -4.51 6.14
C THR A 294 13.38 -4.45 5.92
N SER A 295 12.75 -5.59 5.69
CA SER A 295 11.32 -5.67 5.41
C SER A 295 10.48 -5.20 6.59
N ASP A 296 10.87 -5.57 7.82
CA ASP A 296 10.20 -5.15 9.06
C ASP A 296 11.16 -5.26 10.25
N VAL A 297 10.94 -4.44 11.26
CA VAL A 297 11.68 -4.46 12.53
C VAL A 297 10.70 -4.44 13.69
N LEU A 298 10.62 -5.54 14.40
CA LEU A 298 9.82 -5.69 15.61
C LEU A 298 10.69 -5.47 16.83
N GLY A 299 10.42 -4.43 17.61
CA GLY A 299 11.15 -4.14 18.86
C GLY A 299 11.02 -2.66 19.27
N SER A 300 11.31 -2.40 20.55
CA SER A 300 11.26 -1.04 21.13
C SER A 300 12.48 -0.17 20.79
N SER A 301 13.49 -0.73 20.13
CA SER A 301 14.82 -0.12 19.98
C SER A 301 14.89 1.06 18.99
N LEU A 302 13.89 1.24 18.12
CA LEU A 302 13.85 2.34 17.13
C LEU A 302 13.04 3.55 17.60
N LYS A 303 12.33 3.44 18.72
CA LYS A 303 11.67 4.59 19.35
C LYS A 303 12.64 5.21 20.32
N GLY A 304 13.40 6.19 19.88
CA GLY A 304 14.17 7.05 20.78
C GLY A 304 13.28 7.49 21.96
N LYS A 305 13.81 7.42 23.17
CA LYS A 305 13.18 8.04 24.32
C LYS A 305 13.07 9.54 23.98
N ASN A 306 11.85 10.01 23.64
CA ASN A 306 11.47 11.42 23.74
C ASN A 306 11.29 11.77 25.19
#